data_3e4aecfa88aa32b271ab825bcbb6e87a
#
_entry.id   3e4aecfa88aa32b271ab825bcbb6e87a
#
_cell.length_a   1.000
_cell.length_b   1.000
_cell.length_c   1.000
_cell.angle_alpha   90.00
_cell.angle_beta   90.00
_cell.angle_gamma   90.00
#
_symmetry.space_group_name_H-M   'P 1'
#
loop_
_entity.id
_entity.type
_entity.pdbx_description
1 polymer ?
#
loop_
_entity_poly.entity_id
_entity_poly.type
_entity_poly.pdbx_seq_one_letter_code
_entity_poly.pdbx_strand_id
1 'polypeptide(L)'
;NMIFEQLFDTKSSTYTYILSSGKGREALIIDPVLEHTDQYINFLNKLELKLVKVIDTHIHADHITGLNELSERTNCTKIMGENSKSEVVDLRVKEDENVKIDNINLKVMYTPGHTDCSYSYLMNDRVFTGDTLLINGTGRTDFQNGNARQQYDSIFNKLLKLPENTIVYPAHDYNGKKPVSYTHLTLPTKALV
;
A
#
# COMPACT_ATOMS: atom_id res chain seq x y z
N ASN A 1 6.95 17.68 -11.00
CA ASN A 1 7.70 16.73 -10.16
C ASN A 1 6.75 16.03 -9.21
N MET A 2 6.68 14.69 -9.29
CA MET A 2 5.82 13.88 -8.43
C MET A 2 6.19 14.07 -6.96
N ILE A 3 5.17 14.20 -6.12
CA ILE A 3 5.33 14.21 -4.68
C ILE A 3 5.12 12.79 -4.18
N PHE A 4 6.08 12.30 -3.40
CA PHE A 4 6.04 10.99 -2.77
C PHE A 4 6.51 11.11 -1.34
N GLU A 5 5.66 10.75 -0.39
CA GLU A 5 5.97 10.79 1.04
C GLU A 5 5.74 9.43 1.66
N GLN A 6 6.73 8.94 2.40
CA GLN A 6 6.64 7.71 3.19
C GLN A 6 6.61 8.11 4.67
N LEU A 7 5.53 7.74 5.36
CA LEU A 7 5.34 8.02 6.79
C LEU A 7 5.32 6.71 7.56
N PHE A 8 5.76 6.73 8.80
CA PHE A 8 5.89 5.52 9.61
C PHE A 8 5.18 5.67 10.96
N ASP A 9 4.32 4.70 11.28
CA ASP A 9 3.73 4.57 12.61
C ASP A 9 4.58 3.63 13.47
N THR A 10 5.17 4.16 14.54
CA THR A 10 6.06 3.38 15.39
C THR A 10 5.34 2.33 16.24
N LYS A 11 4.05 2.51 16.50
CA LYS A 11 3.27 1.55 17.32
C LYS A 11 2.96 0.26 16.56
N SER A 12 2.56 0.38 15.30
CA SER A 12 2.20 -0.77 14.45
C SER A 12 3.26 -1.12 13.42
N SER A 13 4.34 -0.32 13.35
CA SER A 13 5.39 -0.46 12.33
C SER A 13 4.86 -0.36 10.90
N THR A 14 3.84 0.47 10.69
CA THR A 14 3.17 0.64 9.40
C THR A 14 3.74 1.79 8.62
N TYR A 15 4.02 1.55 7.34
CA TYR A 15 4.28 2.60 6.36
C TYR A 15 2.98 3.07 5.72
N THR A 16 2.82 4.37 5.66
CA THR A 16 1.76 5.04 4.88
C THR A 16 2.41 5.85 3.77
N TYR A 17 1.83 5.80 2.58
CA TYR A 17 2.38 6.49 1.41
C TYR A 17 1.40 7.54 0.91
N ILE A 18 1.92 8.74 0.61
CA ILE A 18 1.16 9.82 -0.02
C ILE A 18 1.77 10.10 -1.38
N LEU A 19 0.94 10.08 -2.42
CA LEU A 19 1.35 10.32 -3.80
C LEU A 19 0.55 11.47 -4.40
N SER A 20 1.24 12.32 -5.18
CA SER A 20 0.61 13.35 -5.98
C SER A 20 1.49 13.66 -7.18
N SER A 21 0.88 14.14 -8.27
CA SER A 21 1.62 14.58 -9.45
C SER A 21 2.30 15.95 -9.27
N GLY A 22 2.01 16.65 -8.19
CA GLY A 22 2.64 17.93 -7.89
C GLY A 22 1.80 18.79 -6.95
N LYS A 23 2.40 19.87 -6.48
CA LYS A 23 1.74 20.85 -5.61
C LYS A 23 0.44 21.36 -6.26
N GLY A 24 -0.63 21.46 -5.47
CA GLY A 24 -1.93 21.92 -5.93
C GLY A 24 -2.73 20.89 -6.70
N ARG A 25 -2.22 19.66 -6.85
CA ARG A 25 -2.84 18.61 -7.65
C ARG A 25 -3.55 17.57 -6.77
N GLU A 26 -4.12 16.55 -7.41
CA GLU A 26 -4.78 15.45 -6.71
C GLU A 26 -3.77 14.59 -5.96
N ALA A 27 -4.22 13.98 -4.85
CA ALA A 27 -3.41 13.08 -4.04
C ALA A 27 -4.13 11.76 -3.78
N LEU A 28 -3.33 10.74 -3.48
CA LEU A 28 -3.76 9.41 -3.10
C LEU A 28 -2.95 8.97 -1.88
N ILE A 29 -3.60 8.31 -0.92
CA ILE A 29 -2.93 7.76 0.27
C ILE A 29 -3.10 6.25 0.29
N ILE A 30 -2.04 5.52 0.62
CA ILE A 30 -2.02 4.05 0.75
C ILE A 30 -1.72 3.68 2.21
N ASP A 31 -2.55 2.80 2.77
CA ASP A 31 -2.44 2.23 4.12
C ASP A 31 -2.37 3.27 5.24
N PRO A 32 -3.34 4.18 5.33
CA PRO A 32 -3.35 5.18 6.38
C PRO A 32 -3.69 4.57 7.75
N VAL A 33 -3.05 5.10 8.80
CA VAL A 33 -3.31 4.77 10.21
C VAL A 33 -4.21 5.84 10.82
N LEU A 34 -5.33 5.44 11.43
CA LEU A 34 -6.34 6.38 11.95
C LEU A 34 -5.73 7.45 12.87
N GLU A 35 -4.84 7.06 13.78
CA GLU A 35 -4.23 7.97 14.75
C GLU A 35 -3.44 9.11 14.10
N HIS A 36 -2.98 8.94 12.87
CA HIS A 36 -2.18 9.94 12.16
C HIS A 36 -2.97 10.77 11.15
N THR A 37 -4.30 10.71 11.18
CA THR A 37 -5.15 11.43 10.23
C THR A 37 -4.82 12.92 10.17
N ASP A 38 -4.64 13.57 11.33
CA ASP A 38 -4.30 15.01 11.37
C ASP A 38 -2.96 15.29 10.69
N GLN A 39 -1.98 14.41 10.86
CA GLN A 39 -0.68 14.54 10.20
C GLN A 39 -0.81 14.46 8.68
N TYR A 40 -1.62 13.53 8.18
CA TYR A 40 -1.88 13.42 6.74
C TYR A 40 -2.57 14.68 6.21
N ILE A 41 -3.60 15.15 6.89
CA ILE A 41 -4.33 16.36 6.49
C ILE A 41 -3.42 17.58 6.48
N ASN A 42 -2.56 17.74 7.49
CA ASN A 42 -1.60 18.84 7.54
C ASN A 42 -0.62 18.80 6.37
N PHE A 43 -0.14 17.61 6.00
CA PHE A 43 0.73 17.43 4.83
C PHE A 43 0.02 17.83 3.54
N LEU A 44 -1.22 17.37 3.37
CA LEU A 44 -2.03 17.72 2.20
C LEU A 44 -2.24 19.24 2.09
N ASN A 45 -2.60 19.88 3.19
CA ASN A 45 -2.86 21.31 3.23
C ASN A 45 -1.61 22.14 2.93
N LYS A 46 -0.46 21.71 3.48
CA LYS A 46 0.82 22.40 3.27
C LYS A 46 1.21 22.47 1.79
N LEU A 47 0.89 21.43 1.03
CA LEU A 47 1.20 21.35 -0.40
C LEU A 47 -0.02 21.62 -1.28
N GLU A 48 -1.14 22.07 -0.68
CA GLU A 48 -2.37 22.37 -1.39
C GLU A 48 -2.91 21.21 -2.21
N LEU A 49 -2.73 19.97 -1.70
CA LEU A 49 -3.17 18.76 -2.37
C LEU A 49 -4.63 18.46 -2.08
N LYS A 50 -5.34 17.96 -3.10
CA LYS A 50 -6.70 17.48 -2.95
C LYS A 50 -6.69 15.95 -2.87
N LEU A 51 -6.99 15.40 -1.69
CA LEU A 51 -7.09 13.95 -1.54
C LEU A 51 -8.36 13.44 -2.22
N VAL A 52 -8.20 12.60 -3.23
CA VAL A 52 -9.32 12.06 -4.01
C VAL A 52 -9.52 10.56 -3.84
N LYS A 53 -8.46 9.82 -3.48
CA LYS A 53 -8.51 8.37 -3.31
C LYS A 53 -7.66 7.94 -2.13
N VAL A 54 -8.13 6.90 -1.44
CA VAL A 54 -7.42 6.28 -0.33
C VAL A 54 -7.56 4.76 -0.45
N ILE A 55 -6.45 4.04 -0.27
CA ILE A 55 -6.36 2.60 -0.52
C ILE A 55 -5.86 1.90 0.74
N ASP A 56 -6.50 0.78 1.13
CA ASP A 56 -5.88 -0.25 1.97
C ASP A 56 -5.45 -1.42 1.11
N THR A 57 -4.19 -1.85 1.22
CA THR A 57 -3.67 -2.99 0.47
C THR A 57 -4.31 -4.30 0.89
N HIS A 58 -4.72 -4.39 2.14
CA HIS A 58 -5.41 -5.55 2.74
C HIS A 58 -6.11 -5.11 4.03
N ILE A 59 -6.86 -6.01 4.66
CA ILE A 59 -7.43 -5.75 5.99
C ILE A 59 -6.29 -5.90 7.02
N HIS A 60 -5.98 -4.81 7.70
CA HIS A 60 -4.92 -4.75 8.70
C HIS A 60 -5.41 -5.28 10.06
N ALA A 61 -4.59 -6.09 10.72
CA ALA A 61 -4.87 -6.60 12.07
C ALA A 61 -4.17 -5.78 13.16
N ASP A 62 -3.15 -5.03 12.82
CA ASP A 62 -2.22 -4.37 13.74
C ASP A 62 -2.55 -2.91 14.04
N HIS A 63 -3.45 -2.30 13.28
CA HIS A 63 -3.90 -0.93 13.50
C HIS A 63 -5.31 -0.73 12.94
N ILE A 64 -5.93 0.38 13.35
CA ILE A 64 -7.21 0.82 12.80
C ILE A 64 -6.92 1.70 11.59
N THR A 65 -7.55 1.36 10.45
CA THR A 65 -7.36 2.12 9.22
C THR A 65 -7.93 3.53 9.29
N GLY A 66 -7.26 4.47 8.63
CA GLY A 66 -7.71 5.85 8.47
C GLY A 66 -8.66 6.08 7.30
N LEU A 67 -9.10 5.02 6.58
CA LEU A 67 -9.96 5.18 5.39
C LEU A 67 -11.21 6.02 5.66
N ASN A 68 -11.98 5.66 6.69
CA ASN A 68 -13.24 6.34 6.98
C ASN A 68 -13.04 7.79 7.40
N GLU A 69 -12.11 8.06 8.31
CA GLU A 69 -11.85 9.41 8.80
C GLU A 69 -11.36 10.32 7.68
N LEU A 70 -10.48 9.82 6.82
CA LEU A 70 -10.02 10.59 5.67
C LEU A 70 -11.17 10.88 4.69
N SER A 71 -12.04 9.89 4.45
CA SER A 71 -13.19 10.08 3.57
C SER A 71 -14.19 11.10 4.15
N GLU A 72 -14.45 11.05 5.44
CA GLU A 72 -15.34 12.03 6.09
C GLU A 72 -14.78 13.44 5.98
N ARG A 73 -13.47 13.61 6.12
CA ARG A 73 -12.81 14.92 6.13
C ARG A 73 -12.50 15.48 4.73
N THR A 74 -12.38 14.64 3.72
CA THR A 74 -11.96 15.06 2.38
C THR A 74 -12.91 14.64 1.26
N ASN A 75 -13.89 13.80 1.56
CA ASN A 75 -14.80 13.20 0.58
C ASN A 75 -14.06 12.33 -0.46
N CYS A 76 -12.91 11.75 -0.08
CA CYS A 76 -12.17 10.87 -0.96
C CYS A 76 -12.84 9.51 -1.11
N THR A 77 -12.55 8.82 -2.22
CA THR A 77 -13.05 7.46 -2.50
C THR A 77 -12.21 6.42 -1.76
N LYS A 78 -12.86 5.56 -0.99
CA LYS A 78 -12.22 4.45 -0.26
C LYS A 78 -12.13 3.22 -1.15
N ILE A 79 -10.92 2.69 -1.34
CA ILE A 79 -10.63 1.62 -2.29
C ILE A 79 -9.96 0.43 -1.60
N MET A 80 -10.43 -0.77 -1.91
CA MET A 80 -9.74 -2.04 -1.63
C MET A 80 -9.93 -2.98 -2.82
N GLY A 81 -9.19 -4.09 -2.81
CA GLY A 81 -9.38 -5.14 -3.81
C GLY A 81 -10.73 -5.86 -3.64
N GLU A 82 -11.23 -6.47 -4.71
CA GLU A 82 -12.56 -7.11 -4.74
C GLU A 82 -12.75 -8.23 -3.73
N ASN A 83 -11.66 -8.86 -3.28
CA ASN A 83 -11.69 -9.94 -2.30
C ASN A 83 -11.84 -9.44 -0.85
N SER A 84 -11.85 -8.13 -0.64
CA SER A 84 -12.11 -7.57 0.67
C SER A 84 -13.58 -7.72 1.06
N LYS A 85 -13.82 -8.16 2.29
CA LYS A 85 -15.16 -8.26 2.88
C LYS A 85 -15.56 -7.02 3.67
N SER A 86 -14.71 -5.98 3.66
CA SER A 86 -15.02 -4.72 4.34
C SER A 86 -16.24 -4.06 3.71
N GLU A 87 -17.21 -3.65 4.55
CA GLU A 87 -18.43 -2.98 4.09
C GLU A 87 -18.24 -1.48 3.87
N VAL A 88 -17.14 -0.91 4.38
CA VAL A 88 -16.89 0.54 4.33
C VAL A 88 -16.24 1.02 3.04
N VAL A 89 -15.96 0.13 2.12
CA VAL A 89 -15.28 0.44 0.85
C VAL A 89 -16.27 0.96 -0.18
N ASP A 90 -15.89 2.05 -0.86
CA ASP A 90 -16.72 2.64 -1.92
C ASP A 90 -16.49 1.97 -3.27
N LEU A 91 -15.25 1.57 -3.54
CA LEU A 91 -14.84 0.98 -4.82
C LEU A 91 -13.98 -0.25 -4.58
N ARG A 92 -14.36 -1.38 -5.19
CA ARG A 92 -13.56 -2.61 -5.19
C ARG A 92 -12.91 -2.78 -6.55
N VAL A 93 -11.59 -2.95 -6.55
CA VAL A 93 -10.81 -3.09 -7.77
C VAL A 93 -10.35 -4.52 -7.99
N LYS A 94 -10.14 -4.88 -9.26
CA LYS A 94 -9.79 -6.23 -9.71
C LYS A 94 -8.39 -6.25 -10.32
N GLU A 95 -7.85 -7.48 -10.42
CA GLU A 95 -6.60 -7.72 -11.17
C GLU A 95 -6.62 -7.00 -12.52
N ASP A 96 -5.51 -6.37 -12.85
CA ASP A 96 -5.26 -5.63 -14.08
C ASP A 96 -6.05 -4.34 -14.29
N GLU A 97 -6.95 -3.98 -13.39
CA GLU A 97 -7.57 -2.66 -13.38
C GLU A 97 -6.58 -1.59 -12.97
N ASN A 98 -6.95 -0.33 -13.15
CA ASN A 98 -6.09 0.81 -12.84
C ASN A 98 -6.77 1.76 -11.85
N VAL A 99 -6.00 2.25 -10.89
CA VAL A 99 -6.39 3.35 -10.01
C VAL A 99 -5.61 4.58 -10.46
N LYS A 100 -6.32 5.63 -10.84
CA LYS A 100 -5.69 6.83 -11.44
C LYS A 100 -5.99 8.08 -10.63
N ILE A 101 -4.99 8.93 -10.50
CA ILE A 101 -5.14 10.32 -10.09
C ILE A 101 -4.26 11.16 -11.03
N ASP A 102 -4.82 12.20 -11.65
CA ASP A 102 -4.09 13.00 -12.65
C ASP A 102 -3.31 12.09 -13.63
N ASN A 103 -2.00 12.23 -13.71
CA ASN A 103 -1.13 11.41 -14.56
C ASN A 103 -0.46 10.25 -13.83
N ILE A 104 -0.84 9.99 -12.59
CA ILE A 104 -0.36 8.81 -11.83
C ILE A 104 -1.32 7.65 -12.06
N ASN A 105 -0.77 6.50 -12.44
CA ASN A 105 -1.53 5.28 -12.68
C ASN A 105 -0.98 4.14 -11.85
N LEU A 106 -1.85 3.50 -11.06
CA LEU A 106 -1.53 2.31 -10.29
C LEU A 106 -2.24 1.11 -10.90
N LYS A 107 -1.47 0.15 -11.41
CA LYS A 107 -2.03 -1.11 -11.90
C LYS A 107 -2.29 -2.04 -10.72
N VAL A 108 -3.49 -2.59 -10.65
CA VAL A 108 -3.93 -3.48 -9.58
C VAL A 108 -3.43 -4.89 -9.83
N MET A 109 -2.77 -5.48 -8.83
CA MET A 109 -2.27 -6.86 -8.86
C MET A 109 -2.84 -7.62 -7.65
N TYR A 110 -3.53 -8.74 -7.90
CA TYR A 110 -3.96 -9.60 -6.81
C TYR A 110 -2.78 -10.45 -6.33
N THR A 111 -2.37 -10.24 -5.08
CA THR A 111 -1.19 -10.90 -4.49
C THR A 111 -1.54 -11.52 -3.13
N PRO A 112 -2.45 -12.53 -3.12
CA PRO A 112 -2.88 -13.15 -1.87
C PRO A 112 -1.78 -13.99 -1.22
N GLY A 113 -1.95 -14.27 0.05
CA GLY A 113 -1.05 -15.12 0.82
C GLY A 113 -0.95 -14.68 2.27
N HIS A 114 -0.55 -13.45 2.54
CA HIS A 114 -0.64 -12.87 3.88
C HIS A 114 -2.10 -12.80 4.33
N THR A 115 -2.97 -12.31 3.45
CA THR A 115 -4.43 -12.41 3.58
C THR A 115 -5.02 -12.83 2.24
N ASP A 116 -6.29 -13.24 2.22
CA ASP A 116 -7.02 -13.53 0.99
C ASP A 116 -7.44 -12.26 0.23
N CYS A 117 -7.37 -11.10 0.88
CA CYS A 117 -7.71 -9.80 0.29
C CYS A 117 -6.48 -8.94 -0.03
N SER A 118 -5.28 -9.52 -0.03
CA SER A 118 -4.03 -8.78 -0.26
C SER A 118 -3.86 -8.43 -1.74
N TYR A 119 -3.67 -7.13 -2.00
CA TYR A 119 -3.40 -6.59 -3.33
C TYR A 119 -2.14 -5.74 -3.32
N SER A 120 -1.43 -5.76 -4.44
CA SER A 120 -0.29 -4.89 -4.70
C SER A 120 -0.65 -3.87 -5.78
N TYR A 121 -0.01 -2.71 -5.75
CA TYR A 121 -0.30 -1.60 -6.66
C TYR A 121 0.98 -1.17 -7.35
N LEU A 122 1.02 -1.28 -8.67
CA LEU A 122 2.21 -1.10 -9.49
C LEU A 122 2.20 0.25 -10.21
N MET A 123 3.25 1.02 -10.03
CA MET A 123 3.59 2.18 -10.87
C MET A 123 4.75 1.82 -11.84
N ASN A 124 5.17 2.79 -12.65
CA ASN A 124 6.25 2.57 -13.62
C ASN A 124 7.56 2.08 -13.00
N ASP A 125 7.93 2.60 -11.82
CA ASP A 125 9.23 2.34 -11.21
C ASP A 125 9.15 1.70 -9.82
N ARG A 126 7.94 1.50 -9.31
CA ARG A 126 7.73 1.01 -7.94
C ARG A 126 6.47 0.20 -7.79
N VAL A 127 6.42 -0.61 -6.74
CA VAL A 127 5.25 -1.41 -6.40
C VAL A 127 5.01 -1.34 -4.89
N PHE A 128 3.75 -1.15 -4.51
CA PHE A 128 3.30 -1.15 -3.11
C PHE A 128 2.75 -2.54 -2.81
N THR A 129 3.45 -3.30 -1.97
CA THR A 129 3.23 -4.75 -1.83
C THR A 129 2.43 -5.15 -0.60
N GLY A 130 2.00 -4.18 0.22
CA GLY A 130 1.35 -4.52 1.48
C GLY A 130 2.26 -5.41 2.33
N ASP A 131 1.71 -6.50 2.84
CA ASP A 131 2.47 -7.49 3.60
C ASP A 131 2.77 -8.76 2.80
N THR A 132 2.50 -8.75 1.50
CA THR A 132 2.88 -9.88 0.64
C THR A 132 4.40 -9.98 0.55
N LEU A 133 5.07 -8.86 0.37
CA LEU A 133 6.53 -8.79 0.33
C LEU A 133 7.00 -7.63 1.19
N LEU A 134 7.86 -7.92 2.16
CA LEU A 134 8.44 -6.95 3.09
C LEU A 134 9.93 -6.76 2.82
N ILE A 135 10.55 -5.80 3.50
CA ILE A 135 12.01 -5.64 3.49
C ILE A 135 12.61 -6.82 4.23
N ASN A 136 13.43 -7.60 3.53
CA ASN A 136 14.08 -8.80 4.07
C ASN A 136 13.09 -9.87 4.60
N GLY A 137 11.92 -9.98 3.98
CA GLY A 137 10.98 -11.01 4.39
C GLY A 137 9.63 -10.93 3.72
N THR A 138 8.68 -11.64 4.30
CA THR A 138 7.29 -11.68 3.86
C THR A 138 6.37 -11.56 5.07
N GLY A 139 5.10 -11.20 4.83
CA GLY A 139 4.09 -11.25 5.85
C GLY A 139 3.80 -12.69 6.28
N ARG A 140 3.31 -12.86 7.50
CA ARG A 140 2.87 -14.18 7.99
C ARG A 140 1.70 -14.70 7.16
N THR A 141 1.55 -16.01 7.10
CA THR A 141 0.49 -16.66 6.31
C THR A 141 -0.47 -17.50 7.16
N ASP A 142 -0.32 -17.47 8.48
CA ASP A 142 -1.06 -18.30 9.43
C ASP A 142 -2.20 -17.56 10.14
N PHE A 143 -2.63 -16.41 9.58
CA PHE A 143 -3.65 -15.56 10.17
C PHE A 143 -4.50 -14.91 9.06
N GLN A 144 -5.72 -14.44 9.36
CA GLN A 144 -6.62 -13.74 8.44
C GLN A 144 -6.79 -14.43 7.07
N ASN A 145 -7.03 -15.74 7.07
CA ASN A 145 -7.16 -16.53 5.84
C ASN A 145 -5.89 -16.52 4.98
N GLY A 146 -4.73 -16.44 5.62
CA GLY A 146 -3.44 -16.55 4.95
C GLY A 146 -3.19 -17.94 4.38
N ASN A 147 -2.33 -18.01 3.35
CA ASN A 147 -1.98 -19.25 2.68
C ASN A 147 -0.55 -19.16 2.14
N ALA A 148 0.33 -20.01 2.65
CA ALA A 148 1.74 -19.99 2.31
C ALA A 148 2.00 -20.26 0.81
N ARG A 149 1.21 -21.15 0.19
CA ARG A 149 1.37 -21.45 -1.21
C ARG A 149 0.95 -20.28 -2.11
N GLN A 150 -0.15 -19.62 -1.76
CA GLN A 150 -0.57 -18.41 -2.46
C GLN A 150 0.48 -17.30 -2.30
N GLN A 151 1.06 -17.15 -1.11
CA GLN A 151 2.14 -16.20 -0.86
C GLN A 151 3.33 -16.47 -1.76
N TYR A 152 3.75 -17.72 -1.86
CA TYR A 152 4.84 -18.13 -2.75
C TYR A 152 4.53 -17.75 -4.21
N ASP A 153 3.33 -18.11 -4.69
CA ASP A 153 2.93 -17.82 -6.06
C ASP A 153 2.86 -16.32 -6.34
N SER A 154 2.32 -15.54 -5.41
CA SER A 154 2.25 -14.07 -5.53
C SER A 154 3.64 -13.45 -5.65
N ILE A 155 4.59 -13.91 -4.84
CA ILE A 155 5.97 -13.39 -4.86
C ILE A 155 6.70 -13.86 -6.11
N PHE A 156 6.80 -15.17 -6.33
CA PHE A 156 7.68 -15.73 -7.37
C PHE A 156 7.09 -15.67 -8.77
N ASN A 157 5.77 -15.78 -8.91
CA ASN A 157 5.12 -15.80 -10.21
C ASN A 157 4.52 -14.45 -10.65
N LYS A 158 4.44 -13.48 -9.75
CA LYS A 158 3.94 -12.13 -10.06
C LYS A 158 4.95 -11.05 -9.74
N LEU A 159 5.28 -10.84 -8.46
CA LEU A 159 6.12 -9.70 -8.05
C LEU A 159 7.55 -9.82 -8.58
N LEU A 160 8.18 -10.98 -8.48
CA LEU A 160 9.54 -11.17 -8.98
C LEU A 160 9.64 -11.27 -10.51
N LYS A 161 8.52 -11.26 -11.22
CA LYS A 161 8.48 -11.14 -12.69
C LYS A 161 8.52 -9.69 -13.17
N LEU A 162 8.34 -8.74 -12.26
CA LEU A 162 8.46 -7.32 -12.59
C LEU A 162 9.94 -6.99 -12.93
N PRO A 163 10.18 -5.87 -13.64
CA PRO A 163 11.56 -5.45 -13.93
C PRO A 163 12.43 -5.39 -12.67
N GLU A 164 13.67 -5.84 -12.76
CA GLU A 164 14.60 -5.95 -11.63
C GLU A 164 14.86 -4.63 -10.91
N ASN A 165 14.72 -3.51 -11.60
CA ASN A 165 14.88 -2.18 -11.02
C ASN A 165 13.61 -1.63 -10.36
N THR A 166 12.54 -2.43 -10.27
CA THR A 166 11.32 -2.02 -9.57
C THR A 166 11.61 -1.90 -8.07
N ILE A 167 11.27 -0.75 -7.50
CA ILE A 167 11.46 -0.47 -6.08
C ILE A 167 10.24 -0.97 -5.31
N VAL A 168 10.48 -1.72 -4.23
CA VAL A 168 9.42 -2.30 -3.39
C VAL A 168 9.15 -1.42 -2.18
N TYR A 169 7.89 -1.01 -2.01
CA TYR A 169 7.42 -0.26 -0.84
C TYR A 169 6.39 -1.10 -0.07
N PRO A 170 6.79 -1.74 1.05
CA PRO A 170 5.90 -2.59 1.83
C PRO A 170 5.01 -1.78 2.77
N ALA A 171 4.02 -2.46 3.39
CA ALA A 171 3.16 -1.84 4.40
C ALA A 171 3.81 -1.80 5.79
N HIS A 172 4.76 -2.69 6.09
CA HIS A 172 5.33 -2.80 7.43
C HIS A 172 6.84 -3.00 7.42
N ASP A 173 7.49 -2.54 8.50
CA ASP A 173 8.85 -2.92 8.85
C ASP A 173 8.91 -3.22 10.35
N TYR A 174 8.75 -4.50 10.71
CA TYR A 174 8.68 -4.96 12.10
C TYR A 174 10.04 -4.98 12.81
N ASN A 175 11.14 -4.70 12.11
CA ASN A 175 12.48 -4.67 12.71
C ASN A 175 12.74 -3.39 13.50
N GLY A 176 11.78 -2.48 13.59
CA GLY A 176 11.86 -1.27 14.37
C GLY A 176 12.90 -0.26 13.88
N LYS A 177 13.38 -0.40 12.68
CA LYS A 177 14.33 0.53 12.07
C LYS A 177 13.60 1.79 11.60
N LYS A 178 14.37 2.86 11.41
CA LYS A 178 13.83 4.08 10.82
C LYS A 178 13.26 3.77 9.44
N PRO A 179 12.26 4.55 8.98
CA PRO A 179 11.73 4.39 7.64
C PRO A 179 12.86 4.37 6.62
N VAL A 180 12.92 3.31 5.85
CA VAL A 180 13.80 3.23 4.69
C VAL A 180 12.97 3.42 3.45
N SER A 181 13.53 4.12 2.49
CA SER A 181 12.78 4.53 1.33
C SER A 181 12.39 3.37 0.43
N TYR A 182 13.18 2.28 0.39
CA TYR A 182 12.89 1.21 -0.59
C TYR A 182 13.78 -0.01 -0.40
N THR A 183 13.39 -1.11 -1.08
CA THR A 183 14.24 -2.23 -1.42
C THR A 183 13.96 -2.66 -2.87
N HIS A 184 14.96 -3.20 -3.55
CA HIS A 184 14.79 -3.70 -4.92
C HIS A 184 14.29 -5.14 -4.92
N LEU A 185 13.61 -5.56 -5.99
CA LEU A 185 13.08 -6.91 -6.13
C LEU A 185 14.15 -8.00 -6.07
N THR A 186 15.37 -7.69 -6.47
CA THR A 186 16.46 -8.66 -6.44
C THR A 186 17.01 -8.94 -5.05
N LEU A 187 16.82 -8.03 -4.08
CA LEU A 187 17.33 -8.18 -2.72
C LEU A 187 16.51 -9.14 -1.86
N PRO A 188 15.17 -9.08 -1.86
CA PRO A 188 14.36 -9.95 -1.02
C PRO A 188 14.48 -11.43 -1.35
N THR A 189 14.87 -11.79 -2.56
CA THR A 189 15.01 -13.18 -2.98
C THR A 189 15.98 -13.95 -2.10
N LYS A 190 17.06 -13.32 -1.67
CA LYS A 190 18.06 -13.93 -0.79
C LYS A 190 17.57 -14.03 0.66
N ALA A 191 16.65 -13.21 1.07
CA ALA A 191 16.11 -13.20 2.43
C ALA A 191 14.93 -14.16 2.60
N LEU A 192 14.32 -14.61 1.52
CA LEU A 192 13.19 -15.53 1.52
C LEU A 192 13.63 -17.01 1.59
N VAL A 193 14.86 -17.27 1.36
CA VAL A 193 15.49 -18.60 1.41
C VAL A 193 16.22 -18.78 2.76
#